data_581c593908782f8a96aa451363ee2ab0
#
_entry.id   581c593908782f8a96aa451363ee2ab0
#
_cell.length_a   1.000
_cell.length_b   1.000
_cell.length_c   1.000
_cell.angle_alpha   90.00
_cell.angle_beta   90.00
_cell.angle_gamma   90.00
#
_symmetry.space_group_name_H-M   'P 1'
#
loop_
_entity.id
_entity.type
_entity.pdbx_description
1 polymer ?
#
loop_
_entity_poly.entity_id
_entity_poly.type
_entity_poly.pdbx_seq_one_letter_code
_entity_poly.pdbx_strand_id
1 'polypeptide(L)'
;MEEYLKRIADSLERAFPLDPDDHFFEKADAFIWEPAHNHFSYVNDISSVDISLLKGMDEEIKQVRLNTEAFIKGRPANNILVWGARGMGKSTLIKSVIKVFSLKGDSLKVIEVARDDIGQVNQLLKLIKNINKKFIIFCDDISFDDNETSYKSLKSVLDGGLIGGMQNVLVYATSNRRHLLSRKTGSSDDFIRWEEELDERLSISDRFGISIGFYECDQNLYLEIVKSYAKSFGIEMPIKELNKKAIEWQIQRGSRSGRVAKQFIVSLLSRCK
;
A
#
# COMPACT_ATOMS: atom_id res chain seq x y z
N MET A 1 7.79 47.00 -0.96
CA MET A 1 8.92 46.32 -0.30
C MET A 1 8.49 45.00 0.28
N GLU A 2 7.49 44.98 1.16
CA GLU A 2 6.97 43.80 1.86
C GLU A 2 6.48 42.69 0.88
N GLU A 3 5.78 43.05 -0.17
CA GLU A 3 5.29 42.13 -1.22
C GLU A 3 6.44 41.46 -2.00
N TYR A 4 7.53 42.20 -2.29
CA TYR A 4 8.71 41.62 -2.93
C TYR A 4 9.45 40.66 -1.99
N LEU A 5 9.57 41.01 -0.72
CA LEU A 5 10.18 40.15 0.30
C LEU A 5 9.37 38.84 0.46
N LYS A 6 8.04 38.94 0.49
CA LYS A 6 7.16 37.76 0.54
C LYS A 6 7.34 36.88 -0.70
N ARG A 7 7.38 37.44 -1.90
CA ARG A 7 7.63 36.67 -3.14
C ARG A 7 8.99 36.01 -3.17
N ILE A 8 10.02 36.68 -2.62
CA ILE A 8 11.37 36.10 -2.48
C ILE A 8 11.34 34.94 -1.46
N ALA A 9 10.71 35.15 -0.29
CA ALA A 9 10.55 34.11 0.73
C ALA A 9 9.80 32.90 0.17
N ASP A 10 8.65 33.09 -0.49
CA ASP A 10 7.87 32.03 -1.12
C ASP A 10 8.67 31.29 -2.22
N SER A 11 9.59 31.99 -2.91
CA SER A 11 10.43 31.38 -3.94
C SER A 11 11.58 30.59 -3.31
N LEU A 12 12.15 31.07 -2.23
CA LEU A 12 13.19 30.36 -1.47
C LEU A 12 12.62 29.12 -0.77
N GLU A 13 11.44 29.21 -0.16
CA GLU A 13 10.75 28.07 0.46
C GLU A 13 10.41 26.97 -0.55
N ARG A 14 10.08 27.35 -1.80
CA ARG A 14 9.89 26.37 -2.89
C ARG A 14 11.20 25.71 -3.35
N ALA A 15 12.29 26.48 -3.36
CA ALA A 15 13.61 25.98 -3.78
C ALA A 15 14.30 25.17 -2.66
N PHE A 16 14.07 25.55 -1.41
CA PHE A 16 14.65 24.96 -0.19
C PHE A 16 13.54 24.78 0.83
N PRO A 17 12.68 23.75 0.68
CA PRO A 17 11.61 23.48 1.63
C PRO A 17 12.19 23.23 3.03
N LEU A 18 11.57 23.83 4.03
CA LEU A 18 11.92 23.57 5.43
C LEU A 18 11.62 22.11 5.77
N ASP A 19 12.42 21.53 6.65
CA ASP A 19 12.12 20.20 7.19
C ASP A 19 10.72 20.22 7.85
N PRO A 20 9.89 19.21 7.60
CA PRO A 20 8.54 19.16 8.16
C PRO A 20 8.60 19.04 9.68
N ASP A 21 7.69 19.72 10.36
CA ASP A 21 7.47 19.66 11.80
C ASP A 21 6.16 18.95 12.16
N ASP A 22 5.85 18.85 13.45
CA ASP A 22 4.59 18.24 13.92
C ASP A 22 3.36 18.95 13.34
N HIS A 23 3.41 20.28 13.21
CA HIS A 23 2.31 21.08 12.68
C HIS A 23 2.07 20.83 11.19
N PHE A 24 3.14 20.58 10.43
CA PHE A 24 3.00 20.18 9.03
C PHE A 24 2.12 18.93 8.89
N PHE A 25 2.35 17.90 9.73
CA PHE A 25 1.61 16.64 9.70
C PHE A 25 0.22 16.71 10.36
N GLU A 26 -0.18 17.84 10.92
CA GLU A 26 -1.57 18.06 11.38
C GLU A 26 -2.53 18.40 10.23
N LYS A 27 -2.01 18.87 9.11
CA LYS A 27 -2.81 19.35 7.97
C LYS A 27 -3.54 18.23 7.21
N ALA A 28 -3.03 17.00 7.25
CA ALA A 28 -3.61 15.84 6.59
C ALA A 28 -3.27 14.53 7.33
N ASP A 29 -3.97 13.45 6.98
CA ASP A 29 -3.69 12.10 7.49
C ASP A 29 -2.87 11.26 6.51
N ALA A 30 -2.82 11.66 5.23
CA ALA A 30 -2.08 10.96 4.20
C ALA A 30 -1.26 11.91 3.34
N PHE A 31 -0.10 11.43 2.94
CA PHE A 31 0.91 12.17 2.19
C PHE A 31 1.51 11.30 1.11
N ILE A 32 1.97 11.92 0.03
CA ILE A 32 2.86 11.31 -0.96
C ILE A 32 4.22 11.95 -0.78
N TRP A 33 5.26 11.14 -0.68
CA TRP A 33 6.62 11.65 -0.60
C TRP A 33 7.25 11.79 -1.98
N GLU A 34 7.82 12.96 -2.24
CA GLU A 34 8.47 13.35 -3.49
C GLU A 34 9.96 13.62 -3.22
N PRO A 35 10.84 12.61 -3.38
CA PRO A 35 12.24 12.71 -2.98
C PRO A 35 13.03 13.75 -3.78
N ALA A 36 12.69 13.99 -5.05
CA ALA A 36 13.38 14.97 -5.90
C ALA A 36 13.38 16.39 -5.30
N HIS A 37 12.36 16.73 -4.52
CA HIS A 37 12.19 18.04 -3.89
C HIS A 37 12.22 17.94 -2.36
N ASN A 38 12.46 16.75 -1.81
CA ASN A 38 12.39 16.48 -0.37
C ASN A 38 11.06 16.96 0.25
N HIS A 39 9.97 16.77 -0.49
CA HIS A 39 8.66 17.36 -0.23
C HIS A 39 7.58 16.29 0.02
N PHE A 40 6.52 16.70 0.75
CA PHE A 40 5.32 15.89 0.99
C PHE A 40 4.10 16.59 0.38
N SER A 41 3.44 15.92 -0.55
CA SER A 41 2.15 16.35 -1.08
C SER A 41 1.01 15.80 -0.23
N TYR A 42 0.02 16.65 0.10
CA TYR A 42 -1.14 16.25 0.88
C TYR A 42 -2.11 15.38 0.07
N VAL A 43 -2.65 14.35 0.69
CA VAL A 43 -3.74 13.54 0.16
C VAL A 43 -4.99 13.82 0.97
N ASN A 44 -5.93 14.54 0.38
CA ASN A 44 -7.16 14.95 1.08
C ASN A 44 -8.09 13.79 1.41
N ASP A 45 -8.12 12.75 0.59
CA ASP A 45 -8.91 11.54 0.83
C ASP A 45 -8.17 10.29 0.35
N ILE A 46 -8.01 9.33 1.26
CA ILE A 46 -7.39 8.04 0.94
C ILE A 46 -8.33 7.26 0.03
N SER A 47 -7.91 7.02 -1.20
CA SER A 47 -8.66 6.21 -2.16
C SER A 47 -8.79 4.78 -1.65
N SER A 48 -9.93 4.45 -1.08
CA SER A 48 -10.24 3.15 -0.50
C SER A 48 -11.67 2.72 -0.84
N VAL A 49 -12.04 1.53 -0.42
CA VAL A 49 -13.44 1.07 -0.43
C VAL A 49 -13.90 0.88 1.01
N ASP A 50 -15.20 0.88 1.23
CA ASP A 50 -15.74 0.48 2.53
C ASP A 50 -15.25 -0.93 2.88
N ILE A 51 -14.77 -1.11 4.09
CA ILE A 51 -14.19 -2.38 4.55
C ILE A 51 -15.20 -3.54 4.45
N SER A 52 -16.50 -3.25 4.57
CA SER A 52 -17.58 -4.23 4.42
C SER A 52 -17.70 -4.82 3.01
N LEU A 53 -17.12 -4.15 2.01
CA LEU A 53 -17.07 -4.60 0.61
C LEU A 53 -15.91 -5.57 0.35
N LEU A 54 -14.98 -5.69 1.28
CA LEU A 54 -13.84 -6.61 1.20
C LEU A 54 -14.30 -8.01 1.64
N LYS A 55 -14.73 -8.82 0.68
CA LYS A 55 -15.26 -10.17 0.93
C LYS A 55 -14.15 -11.22 0.90
N GLY A 56 -14.29 -12.24 1.74
CA GLY A 56 -13.39 -13.38 1.81
C GLY A 56 -12.00 -13.07 2.36
N MET A 57 -11.86 -12.01 3.16
CA MET A 57 -10.59 -11.60 3.78
C MET A 57 -10.76 -11.07 5.21
N ASP A 58 -11.70 -11.65 5.96
CA ASP A 58 -12.05 -11.18 7.31
C ASP A 58 -10.89 -11.35 8.31
N GLU A 59 -10.14 -12.46 8.21
CA GLU A 59 -8.98 -12.70 9.08
C GLU A 59 -7.80 -11.78 8.72
N GLU A 60 -7.58 -11.51 7.43
CA GLU A 60 -6.57 -10.58 6.96
C GLU A 60 -6.88 -9.15 7.42
N ILE A 61 -8.14 -8.72 7.31
CA ILE A 61 -8.63 -7.43 7.83
C ILE A 61 -8.36 -7.34 9.32
N LYS A 62 -8.73 -8.37 10.08
CA LYS A 62 -8.55 -8.43 11.52
C LYS A 62 -7.08 -8.34 11.91
N GLN A 63 -6.21 -9.08 11.21
CA GLN A 63 -4.77 -9.10 11.47
C GLN A 63 -4.14 -7.73 11.22
N VAL A 64 -4.39 -7.10 10.06
CA VAL A 64 -3.87 -5.76 9.75
C VAL A 64 -4.39 -4.73 10.74
N ARG A 65 -5.70 -4.80 11.08
CA ARG A 65 -6.33 -3.88 12.02
C ARG A 65 -5.75 -3.98 13.42
N LEU A 66 -5.59 -5.19 13.97
CA LEU A 66 -5.03 -5.40 15.29
C LEU A 66 -3.58 -4.92 15.39
N ASN A 67 -2.77 -5.18 14.35
CA ASN A 67 -1.39 -4.71 14.27
C ASN A 67 -1.32 -3.19 14.22
N THR A 68 -2.16 -2.55 13.41
CA THR A 68 -2.24 -1.09 13.32
C THR A 68 -2.70 -0.46 14.63
N GLU A 69 -3.70 -1.05 15.28
CA GLU A 69 -4.18 -0.59 16.57
C GLU A 69 -3.11 -0.71 17.68
N ALA A 70 -2.36 -1.82 17.70
CA ALA A 70 -1.24 -1.99 18.62
C ALA A 70 -0.18 -0.90 18.42
N PHE A 71 0.17 -0.60 17.18
CA PHE A 71 1.13 0.43 16.83
C PHE A 71 0.71 1.83 17.28
N ILE A 72 -0.54 2.22 17.02
CA ILE A 72 -1.10 3.53 17.46
C ILE A 72 -1.05 3.65 18.98
N LYS A 73 -1.33 2.57 19.70
CA LYS A 73 -1.28 2.51 21.18
C LYS A 73 0.14 2.41 21.75
N GLY A 74 1.19 2.51 20.92
CA GLY A 74 2.58 2.41 21.37
C GLY A 74 3.01 1.01 21.79
N ARG A 75 2.23 -0.05 21.45
CA ARG A 75 2.60 -1.44 21.69
C ARG A 75 3.46 -1.99 20.55
N PRO A 76 4.21 -3.08 20.80
CA PRO A 76 4.95 -3.75 19.73
C PRO A 76 4.04 -4.12 18.55
N ALA A 77 4.47 -3.80 17.36
CA ALA A 77 3.77 -4.08 16.11
C ALA A 77 4.79 -4.39 15.00
N ASN A 78 4.34 -5.08 13.96
CA ASN A 78 5.19 -5.57 12.89
C ASN A 78 5.00 -4.80 11.58
N ASN A 79 6.03 -4.79 10.76
CA ASN A 79 5.90 -4.48 9.34
C ASN A 79 5.03 -5.54 8.65
N ILE A 80 4.25 -5.13 7.64
CA ILE A 80 3.30 -6.01 6.93
C ILE A 80 3.64 -6.10 5.46
N LEU A 81 3.76 -7.32 4.94
CA LEU A 81 3.80 -7.62 3.51
C LEU A 81 2.50 -8.33 3.10
N VAL A 82 1.77 -7.75 2.15
CA VAL A 82 0.61 -8.39 1.52
C VAL A 82 0.99 -8.78 0.09
N TRP A 83 1.00 -10.08 -0.21
CA TRP A 83 1.46 -10.58 -1.50
C TRP A 83 0.39 -11.46 -2.19
N GLY A 84 0.53 -11.71 -3.48
CA GLY A 84 -0.31 -12.66 -4.21
C GLY A 84 -0.94 -12.10 -5.48
N ALA A 85 -2.00 -12.76 -5.97
CA ALA A 85 -2.60 -12.50 -7.27
C ALA A 85 -3.05 -11.04 -7.49
N ARG A 86 -2.91 -10.56 -8.72
CA ARG A 86 -3.30 -9.18 -9.10
C ARG A 86 -4.81 -8.98 -8.99
N GLY A 87 -5.21 -7.78 -8.57
CA GLY A 87 -6.62 -7.41 -8.51
C GLY A 87 -7.41 -8.00 -7.33
N MET A 88 -6.75 -8.73 -6.42
CA MET A 88 -7.38 -9.40 -5.27
C MET A 88 -7.63 -8.47 -4.06
N GLY A 89 -7.29 -7.19 -4.14
CA GLY A 89 -7.60 -6.24 -3.08
C GLY A 89 -6.48 -5.99 -2.07
N LYS A 90 -5.23 -6.41 -2.32
CA LYS A 90 -4.09 -6.21 -1.43
C LYS A 90 -3.91 -4.75 -0.97
N SER A 91 -3.70 -3.86 -1.92
CA SER A 91 -3.57 -2.41 -1.64
C SER A 91 -4.86 -1.82 -1.07
N THR A 92 -6.00 -2.34 -1.52
CA THR A 92 -7.32 -1.92 -1.03
C THR A 92 -7.50 -2.28 0.44
N LEU A 93 -7.10 -3.48 0.87
CA LEU A 93 -7.13 -3.90 2.27
C LEU A 93 -6.35 -2.91 3.15
N ILE A 94 -5.08 -2.65 2.82
CA ILE A 94 -4.23 -1.73 3.59
C ILE A 94 -4.86 -0.34 3.63
N LYS A 95 -5.21 0.24 2.48
CA LYS A 95 -5.80 1.58 2.38
C LYS A 95 -7.14 1.69 3.14
N SER A 96 -7.99 0.66 3.09
CA SER A 96 -9.27 0.65 3.81
C SER A 96 -9.10 0.55 5.32
N VAL A 97 -8.17 -0.27 5.81
CA VAL A 97 -7.88 -0.34 7.25
C VAL A 97 -7.30 0.98 7.76
N ILE A 98 -6.33 1.55 7.06
CA ILE A 98 -5.72 2.84 7.43
C ILE A 98 -6.79 3.93 7.51
N LYS A 99 -7.68 4.03 6.53
CA LYS A 99 -8.76 5.02 6.50
C LYS A 99 -9.68 4.93 7.72
N VAL A 100 -9.95 3.72 8.23
CA VAL A 100 -10.76 3.55 9.47
C VAL A 100 -10.11 4.22 10.67
N PHE A 101 -8.78 4.22 10.76
CA PHE A 101 -8.06 4.87 11.87
C PHE A 101 -7.92 6.38 11.66
N SER A 102 -7.71 6.86 10.43
CA SER A 102 -7.71 8.29 10.09
C SER A 102 -9.04 8.95 10.45
N LEU A 103 -10.17 8.30 10.14
CA LEU A 103 -11.51 8.81 10.47
C LEU A 103 -11.78 8.92 11.99
N LYS A 104 -11.02 8.21 12.82
CA LYS A 104 -11.12 8.28 14.28
C LYS A 104 -10.34 9.42 14.92
N GLY A 105 -9.58 10.19 14.13
CA GLY A 105 -8.72 11.26 14.62
C GLY A 105 -7.49 10.75 15.38
N ASP A 106 -7.09 9.50 15.14
CA ASP A 106 -5.88 8.92 15.70
C ASP A 106 -4.63 9.68 15.17
N SER A 107 -3.55 9.68 15.94
CA SER A 107 -2.27 10.33 15.58
C SER A 107 -1.51 9.61 14.47
N LEU A 108 -2.18 8.73 13.73
CA LEU A 108 -1.62 7.96 12.64
C LEU A 108 -1.55 8.78 11.37
N LYS A 109 -0.36 8.82 10.77
CA LYS A 109 -0.10 9.43 9.45
C LYS A 109 0.38 8.36 8.49
N VAL A 110 0.00 8.50 7.22
CA VAL A 110 0.41 7.57 6.16
C VAL A 110 1.22 8.32 5.13
N ILE A 111 2.33 7.75 4.73
CA ILE A 111 3.17 8.29 3.67
C ILE A 111 3.28 7.23 2.57
N GLU A 112 2.69 7.51 1.42
CA GLU A 112 2.85 6.67 0.23
C GLU A 112 4.21 6.97 -0.42
N VAL A 113 5.00 5.93 -0.64
CA VAL A 113 6.29 5.99 -1.32
C VAL A 113 6.16 5.24 -2.64
N ALA A 114 6.43 5.92 -3.75
CA ALA A 114 6.40 5.29 -5.05
C ALA A 114 7.48 4.20 -5.15
N ARG A 115 7.22 3.16 -5.94
CA ARG A 115 8.13 2.03 -6.12
C ARG A 115 9.55 2.46 -6.49
N ASP A 116 9.66 3.42 -7.40
CA ASP A 116 10.94 3.88 -7.92
C ASP A 116 11.72 4.73 -6.90
N ASP A 117 11.03 5.23 -5.88
CA ASP A 117 11.59 6.09 -4.82
C ASP A 117 12.01 5.31 -3.55
N ILE A 118 11.75 4.00 -3.50
CA ILE A 118 12.12 3.15 -2.34
C ILE A 118 13.62 3.23 -2.03
N GLY A 119 14.47 3.40 -3.06
CA GLY A 119 15.91 3.57 -2.88
C GLY A 119 16.31 4.74 -1.99
N GLN A 120 15.45 5.74 -1.88
CA GLN A 120 15.68 6.97 -1.13
C GLN A 120 14.94 7.02 0.22
N VAL A 121 14.23 5.95 0.61
CA VAL A 121 13.40 5.90 1.83
C VAL A 121 14.17 6.28 3.12
N ASN A 122 15.49 6.08 3.15
CA ASN A 122 16.32 6.53 4.28
C ASN A 122 16.36 8.07 4.44
N GLN A 123 16.14 8.84 3.37
CA GLN A 123 16.01 10.31 3.45
C GLN A 123 14.69 10.67 4.11
N LEU A 124 13.59 10.03 3.69
CA LEU A 124 12.28 10.16 4.33
C LEU A 124 12.35 9.91 5.83
N LEU A 125 13.01 8.81 6.25
CA LEU A 125 13.13 8.48 7.67
C LEU A 125 13.84 9.56 8.48
N LYS A 126 14.87 10.21 7.92
CA LYS A 126 15.56 11.31 8.61
C LYS A 126 14.63 12.49 8.88
N LEU A 127 13.70 12.76 7.96
CA LEU A 127 12.75 13.86 8.09
C LEU A 127 11.70 13.61 9.17
N ILE A 128 11.26 12.36 9.34
CA ILE A 128 10.15 12.02 10.26
C ILE A 128 10.59 11.44 11.60
N LYS A 129 11.90 11.18 11.80
CA LYS A 129 12.41 10.50 13.01
C LYS A 129 12.10 11.23 14.33
N ASN A 130 12.09 12.57 14.31
CA ASN A 130 11.89 13.40 15.49
C ASN A 130 10.43 13.90 15.62
N ILE A 131 9.56 13.53 14.70
CA ILE A 131 8.16 13.94 14.70
C ILE A 131 7.38 13.08 15.69
N ASN A 132 6.59 13.72 16.54
CA ASN A 132 5.80 13.06 17.57
C ASN A 132 4.45 12.54 17.01
N LYS A 133 4.52 11.81 15.91
CA LYS A 133 3.35 11.15 15.26
C LYS A 133 3.75 9.71 14.93
N LYS A 134 2.75 8.85 14.71
CA LYS A 134 2.94 7.49 14.22
C LYS A 134 2.80 7.47 12.70
N PHE A 135 3.75 6.86 12.01
CA PHE A 135 3.78 6.81 10.55
C PHE A 135 3.68 5.38 10.02
N ILE A 136 2.83 5.19 9.04
CA ILE A 136 2.88 4.01 8.17
C ILE A 136 3.45 4.45 6.83
N ILE A 137 4.61 3.91 6.46
CA ILE A 137 5.16 4.04 5.11
C ILE A 137 4.48 2.96 4.26
N PHE A 138 3.70 3.39 3.29
CA PHE A 138 2.99 2.50 2.38
C PHE A 138 3.71 2.41 1.04
N CYS A 139 4.16 1.20 0.69
CA CYS A 139 4.82 0.90 -0.59
C CYS A 139 3.94 -0.05 -1.40
N ASP A 140 3.31 0.45 -2.47
CA ASP A 140 2.43 -0.36 -3.31
C ASP A 140 3.19 -1.05 -4.44
N ASP A 141 2.84 -2.32 -4.69
CA ASP A 141 3.36 -3.16 -5.80
C ASP A 141 4.90 -3.24 -5.86
N ILE A 142 5.54 -3.48 -4.70
CA ILE A 142 7.00 -3.64 -4.66
C ILE A 142 7.44 -4.90 -5.40
N SER A 143 8.50 -4.77 -6.18
CA SER A 143 9.26 -5.88 -6.75
C SER A 143 10.71 -5.42 -6.97
N PHE A 144 11.66 -6.33 -6.78
CA PHE A 144 13.08 -6.03 -6.90
C PHE A 144 13.66 -6.87 -8.05
N ASP A 145 13.39 -6.45 -9.27
CA ASP A 145 13.81 -7.23 -10.43
C ASP A 145 15.29 -7.01 -10.78
N ASP A 146 15.83 -5.80 -10.61
CA ASP A 146 17.24 -5.48 -10.91
C ASP A 146 17.78 -4.25 -10.15
N ASN A 147 17.03 -3.69 -9.18
CA ASN A 147 17.46 -2.47 -8.49
C ASN A 147 18.00 -2.77 -7.09
N GLU A 148 19.30 -3.05 -7.02
CA GLU A 148 20.03 -3.35 -5.78
C GLU A 148 19.92 -2.25 -4.71
N THR A 149 19.81 -0.99 -5.15
CA THR A 149 19.73 0.16 -4.25
C THR A 149 18.39 0.18 -3.49
N SER A 150 17.27 -0.04 -4.18
CA SER A 150 15.94 -0.09 -3.56
C SER A 150 15.82 -1.25 -2.58
N TYR A 151 16.39 -2.40 -2.92
CA TYR A 151 16.48 -3.56 -2.05
C TYR A 151 17.24 -3.27 -0.76
N LYS A 152 18.48 -2.75 -0.86
CA LYS A 152 19.35 -2.44 0.29
C LYS A 152 18.71 -1.38 1.20
N SER A 153 18.07 -0.37 0.61
CA SER A 153 17.39 0.68 1.36
C SER A 153 16.22 0.12 2.17
N LEU A 154 15.36 -0.67 1.55
CA LEU A 154 14.22 -1.26 2.26
C LEU A 154 14.68 -2.26 3.33
N LYS A 155 15.69 -3.08 3.05
CA LYS A 155 16.30 -3.98 4.03
C LYS A 155 16.79 -3.21 5.27
N SER A 156 17.51 -2.10 5.06
CA SER A 156 18.00 -1.25 6.15
C SER A 156 16.86 -0.70 7.02
N VAL A 157 15.73 -0.34 6.41
CA VAL A 157 14.55 0.15 7.13
C VAL A 157 13.90 -0.95 7.96
N LEU A 158 13.71 -2.13 7.36
CA LEU A 158 13.08 -3.27 8.02
C LEU A 158 13.93 -3.83 9.18
N ASP A 159 15.26 -3.82 9.05
CA ASP A 159 16.20 -4.24 10.09
C ASP A 159 16.36 -3.23 11.23
N GLY A 160 15.74 -2.06 11.11
CA GLY A 160 15.85 -1.01 12.12
C GLY A 160 17.18 -0.28 12.13
N GLY A 161 18.09 -0.48 11.16
CA GLY A 161 19.35 0.20 10.90
C GLY A 161 20.02 0.93 12.07
N LEU A 162 21.14 1.66 11.82
CA LEU A 162 21.80 2.53 12.84
C LEU A 162 20.92 3.71 13.32
N ILE A 163 19.83 4.03 12.58
CA ILE A 163 18.85 5.05 13.00
C ILE A 163 17.95 4.51 14.14
N GLY A 164 18.19 3.25 14.57
CA GLY A 164 17.45 2.56 15.63
C GLY A 164 16.03 2.19 15.17
N GLY A 165 15.51 1.06 15.59
CA GLY A 165 14.12 0.72 15.30
C GLY A 165 13.23 1.91 15.64
N MET A 166 12.79 2.65 14.62
CA MET A 166 11.96 3.83 14.84
C MET A 166 10.63 3.37 15.41
N GLN A 167 10.42 3.61 16.70
CA GLN A 167 9.18 3.26 17.39
C GLN A 167 7.94 3.98 16.85
N ASN A 168 8.17 4.99 15.99
CA ASN A 168 7.12 5.78 15.38
C ASN A 168 6.84 5.44 13.90
N VAL A 169 7.51 4.43 13.32
CA VAL A 169 7.37 4.07 11.89
C VAL A 169 7.12 2.57 11.72
N LEU A 170 6.16 2.21 10.88
CA LEU A 170 5.98 0.87 10.31
C LEU A 170 5.97 0.93 8.79
N VAL A 171 6.37 -0.17 8.15
CA VAL A 171 6.30 -0.34 6.70
C VAL A 171 5.20 -1.33 6.35
N TYR A 172 4.24 -0.90 5.54
CA TYR A 172 3.22 -1.74 4.93
C TYR A 172 3.46 -1.79 3.43
N ALA A 173 3.67 -2.98 2.91
CA ALA A 173 3.99 -3.16 1.50
C ALA A 173 3.05 -4.15 0.82
N THR A 174 2.83 -3.97 -0.48
CA THR A 174 2.15 -4.98 -1.30
C THR A 174 3.06 -5.50 -2.40
N SER A 175 2.86 -6.74 -2.82
CA SER A 175 3.56 -7.33 -3.94
C SER A 175 2.65 -8.26 -4.76
N ASN A 176 2.89 -8.30 -6.05
CA ASN A 176 2.21 -9.27 -6.92
C ASN A 176 2.90 -10.64 -6.94
N ARG A 177 3.98 -10.81 -6.20
CA ARG A 177 4.77 -12.05 -6.10
C ARG A 177 4.90 -12.47 -4.64
N ARG A 178 4.88 -13.78 -4.40
CA ARG A 178 5.16 -14.35 -3.08
C ARG A 178 6.60 -14.08 -2.65
N HIS A 179 7.51 -14.30 -3.58
CA HIS A 179 8.91 -13.93 -3.46
C HIS A 179 9.12 -12.67 -4.30
N LEU A 180 9.69 -11.63 -3.73
CA LEU A 180 9.82 -10.30 -4.32
C LEU A 180 10.70 -10.25 -5.59
N LEU A 181 10.95 -11.41 -6.22
CA LEU A 181 11.89 -11.59 -7.32
C LEU A 181 11.34 -12.29 -8.54
N SER A 182 11.90 -11.94 -9.71
CA SER A 182 11.71 -12.67 -10.95
C SER A 182 12.62 -13.89 -11.03
N ARG A 183 12.08 -15.00 -11.57
CA ARG A 183 12.91 -16.12 -12.00
C ARG A 183 13.63 -15.70 -13.29
N LYS A 184 14.95 -15.52 -13.23
CA LYS A 184 15.77 -15.50 -14.44
C LYS A 184 16.02 -16.94 -14.86
N THR A 185 15.67 -17.30 -16.08
CA THR A 185 16.10 -18.53 -16.75
C THR A 185 17.51 -18.28 -17.32
N GLY A 186 18.53 -18.74 -16.67
CA GLY A 186 19.94 -18.60 -17.05
C GLY A 186 20.73 -19.89 -17.03
N SER A 187 21.87 -19.93 -17.67
CA SER A 187 22.79 -21.03 -17.84
C SER A 187 23.54 -21.42 -16.55
N SER A 188 24.13 -22.62 -16.52
CA SER A 188 24.64 -23.32 -15.34
C SER A 188 25.68 -22.62 -14.47
N ASP A 189 26.43 -21.62 -14.97
CA ASP A 189 27.41 -20.86 -14.18
C ASP A 189 26.76 -19.73 -13.33
N ASP A 190 25.50 -19.42 -13.61
CA ASP A 190 24.71 -18.47 -12.85
C ASP A 190 24.05 -19.10 -11.60
N PHE A 191 24.11 -20.42 -11.43
CA PHE A 191 23.40 -21.13 -10.35
C PHE A 191 23.89 -20.75 -8.95
N ILE A 192 25.19 -20.63 -8.73
CA ILE A 192 25.78 -20.33 -7.40
C ILE A 192 25.48 -18.87 -7.02
N ARG A 193 25.66 -17.95 -7.96
CA ARG A 193 25.26 -16.56 -7.76
C ARG A 193 23.74 -16.41 -7.55
N TRP A 194 22.96 -17.28 -8.19
CA TRP A 194 21.51 -17.27 -8.08
C TRP A 194 21.02 -17.78 -6.71
N GLU A 195 21.68 -18.79 -6.12
CA GLU A 195 21.37 -19.26 -4.76
C GLU A 195 21.71 -18.20 -3.70
N GLU A 196 22.88 -17.56 -3.78
CA GLU A 196 23.26 -16.47 -2.88
C GLU A 196 22.32 -15.26 -3.03
N GLU A 197 21.97 -14.89 -4.25
CA GLU A 197 20.98 -13.85 -4.52
C GLU A 197 19.58 -14.24 -4.05
N LEU A 198 19.18 -15.49 -4.13
CA LEU A 198 17.89 -16.00 -3.65
C LEU A 198 17.82 -15.95 -2.13
N ASP A 199 18.87 -16.35 -1.42
CA ASP A 199 18.94 -16.32 0.03
C ASP A 199 18.95 -14.88 0.57
N GLU A 200 19.69 -13.97 -0.06
CA GLU A 200 19.65 -12.55 0.33
C GLU A 200 18.25 -11.95 0.15
N ARG A 201 17.52 -12.36 -0.84
CA ARG A 201 16.25 -11.82 -1.30
C ARG A 201 15.04 -12.47 -0.63
N LEU A 202 15.10 -13.74 -0.26
CA LEU A 202 14.17 -14.37 0.68
C LEU A 202 14.20 -13.64 2.03
N SER A 203 15.40 -13.14 2.39
CA SER A 203 15.62 -12.42 3.63
C SER A 203 14.81 -11.12 3.79
N ILE A 204 14.31 -10.45 2.74
CA ILE A 204 13.41 -9.29 2.92
C ILE A 204 11.99 -9.73 3.31
N SER A 205 11.45 -10.75 2.64
CA SER A 205 10.11 -11.24 2.99
C SER A 205 10.04 -11.70 4.45
N ASP A 206 11.14 -12.29 4.95
CA ASP A 206 11.25 -12.77 6.33
C ASP A 206 11.37 -11.64 7.36
N ARG A 207 11.77 -10.43 6.92
CA ARG A 207 11.82 -9.23 7.79
C ARG A 207 10.48 -8.55 8.02
N PHE A 208 9.48 -8.90 7.20
CA PHE A 208 8.13 -8.55 7.51
C PHE A 208 7.58 -9.52 8.55
N GLY A 209 7.36 -9.04 9.77
CA GLY A 209 6.85 -9.89 10.85
C GLY A 209 5.44 -10.42 10.61
N ILE A 210 4.70 -9.80 9.66
CA ILE A 210 3.40 -10.27 9.17
C ILE A 210 3.45 -10.37 7.65
N SER A 211 3.18 -11.59 7.14
CA SER A 211 3.12 -11.87 5.70
C SER A 211 1.76 -12.49 5.36
N ILE A 212 0.97 -11.77 4.54
CA ILE A 212 -0.40 -12.14 4.20
C ILE A 212 -0.48 -12.49 2.70
N GLY A 213 -0.92 -13.72 2.40
CA GLY A 213 -1.01 -14.23 1.03
C GLY A 213 -2.42 -14.14 0.45
N PHE A 214 -2.54 -13.54 -0.74
CA PHE A 214 -3.79 -13.46 -1.50
C PHE A 214 -3.75 -14.42 -2.69
N TYR A 215 -4.64 -15.40 -2.67
CA TYR A 215 -4.76 -16.40 -3.73
C TYR A 215 -5.81 -15.99 -4.76
N GLU A 216 -5.90 -16.74 -5.84
CA GLU A 216 -6.89 -16.50 -6.87
C GLU A 216 -8.31 -16.66 -6.33
N CYS A 217 -9.21 -15.82 -6.79
CA CYS A 217 -10.61 -15.80 -6.43
C CYS A 217 -11.35 -16.96 -7.11
N ASP A 218 -12.03 -17.81 -6.35
CA ASP A 218 -12.95 -18.79 -6.91
C ASP A 218 -14.23 -18.11 -7.44
N GLN A 219 -15.07 -18.89 -8.09
CA GLN A 219 -16.31 -18.36 -8.69
C GLN A 219 -17.30 -17.89 -7.63
N ASN A 220 -17.38 -18.55 -6.48
CA ASN A 220 -18.34 -18.22 -5.43
C ASN A 220 -17.97 -16.89 -4.78
N LEU A 221 -16.71 -16.72 -4.40
CA LEU A 221 -16.20 -15.47 -3.86
C LEU A 221 -16.33 -14.32 -4.88
N TYR A 222 -16.03 -14.57 -6.16
CA TYR A 222 -16.23 -13.58 -7.22
C TYR A 222 -17.67 -13.08 -7.28
N LEU A 223 -18.65 -14.00 -7.27
CA LEU A 223 -20.08 -13.65 -7.31
C LEU A 223 -20.54 -12.97 -6.00
N GLU A 224 -19.94 -13.31 -4.86
CA GLU A 224 -20.21 -12.63 -3.59
C GLU A 224 -19.72 -11.19 -3.64
N ILE A 225 -18.51 -10.93 -4.16
CA ILE A 225 -17.97 -9.60 -4.37
C ILE A 225 -18.87 -8.79 -5.32
N VAL A 226 -19.30 -9.39 -6.43
CA VAL A 226 -20.22 -8.75 -7.39
C VAL A 226 -21.52 -8.33 -6.69
N LYS A 227 -22.15 -9.22 -5.92
CA LYS A 227 -23.39 -8.92 -5.19
C LYS A 227 -23.19 -7.80 -4.16
N SER A 228 -22.06 -7.80 -3.48
CA SER A 228 -21.72 -6.79 -2.50
C SER A 228 -21.60 -5.40 -3.15
N TYR A 229 -20.88 -5.31 -4.27
CA TYR A 229 -20.80 -4.07 -5.04
C TYR A 229 -22.15 -3.65 -5.63
N ALA A 230 -22.93 -4.59 -6.22
CA ALA A 230 -24.25 -4.30 -6.76
C ALA A 230 -25.15 -3.65 -5.71
N LYS A 231 -25.19 -4.22 -4.49
CA LYS A 231 -25.94 -3.67 -3.36
C LYS A 231 -25.42 -2.28 -2.97
N SER A 232 -24.12 -2.08 -2.87
CA SER A 232 -23.51 -0.80 -2.49
C SER A 232 -23.79 0.31 -3.50
N PHE A 233 -23.90 -0.03 -4.78
CA PHE A 233 -24.19 0.92 -5.87
C PHE A 233 -25.69 1.02 -6.21
N GLY A 234 -26.57 0.38 -5.43
CA GLY A 234 -28.03 0.47 -5.63
C GLY A 234 -28.52 -0.19 -6.93
N ILE A 235 -27.83 -1.22 -7.44
CA ILE A 235 -28.25 -1.92 -8.64
C ILE A 235 -29.37 -2.91 -8.29
N GLU A 236 -30.57 -2.63 -8.79
CA GLU A 236 -31.75 -3.47 -8.66
C GLU A 236 -31.85 -4.42 -9.86
N MET A 237 -31.27 -5.59 -9.73
CA MET A 237 -31.30 -6.67 -10.74
C MET A 237 -31.55 -8.02 -10.07
N PRO A 238 -32.36 -8.93 -10.67
CA PRO A 238 -32.52 -10.29 -10.16
C PRO A 238 -31.16 -11.00 -10.03
N ILE A 239 -30.90 -11.64 -8.88
CA ILE A 239 -29.59 -12.26 -8.56
C ILE A 239 -29.16 -13.27 -9.64
N LYS A 240 -30.12 -14.02 -10.22
CA LYS A 240 -29.81 -14.99 -11.29
C LYS A 240 -29.26 -14.30 -12.54
N GLU A 241 -29.85 -13.18 -12.92
CA GLU A 241 -29.43 -12.37 -14.07
C GLU A 241 -28.08 -11.69 -13.81
N LEU A 242 -27.91 -11.09 -12.63
CA LEU A 242 -26.64 -10.47 -12.20
C LEU A 242 -25.50 -11.50 -12.28
N ASN A 243 -25.69 -12.68 -11.70
CA ASN A 243 -24.70 -13.75 -11.71
C ASN A 243 -24.36 -14.20 -13.14
N LYS A 244 -25.36 -14.39 -14.01
CA LYS A 244 -25.15 -14.77 -15.41
C LYS A 244 -24.28 -13.74 -16.14
N LYS A 245 -24.64 -12.47 -16.08
CA LYS A 245 -23.90 -11.39 -16.71
C LYS A 245 -22.48 -11.23 -16.13
N ALA A 246 -22.33 -11.43 -14.83
CA ALA A 246 -21.01 -11.39 -14.16
C ALA A 246 -20.09 -12.53 -14.63
N ILE A 247 -20.64 -13.74 -14.84
CA ILE A 247 -19.89 -14.87 -15.37
C ILE A 247 -19.48 -14.62 -16.83
N GLU A 248 -20.39 -14.12 -17.66
CA GLU A 248 -20.08 -13.74 -19.05
C GLU A 248 -18.95 -12.69 -19.09
N TRP A 249 -19.02 -11.67 -18.22
CA TRP A 249 -18.01 -10.62 -18.13
C TRP A 249 -16.64 -11.16 -17.73
N GLN A 250 -16.58 -12.03 -16.70
CA GLN A 250 -15.31 -12.61 -16.25
C GLN A 250 -14.64 -13.50 -17.31
N ILE A 251 -15.45 -14.24 -18.09
CA ILE A 251 -14.94 -15.07 -19.20
C ILE A 251 -14.26 -14.17 -20.25
N GLN A 252 -14.90 -13.07 -20.63
CA GLN A 252 -14.34 -12.11 -21.58
C GLN A 252 -13.04 -11.46 -21.06
N ARG A 253 -12.90 -11.26 -19.74
CA ARG A 253 -11.71 -10.68 -19.11
C ARG A 253 -10.61 -11.70 -18.80
N GLY A 254 -10.89 -12.99 -18.89
CA GLY A 254 -9.94 -14.07 -18.61
C GLY A 254 -9.51 -14.18 -17.15
N SER A 255 -10.18 -13.50 -16.21
CA SER A 255 -9.79 -13.54 -14.80
C SER A 255 -10.96 -13.27 -13.84
N ARG A 256 -10.82 -13.78 -12.61
CA ARG A 256 -11.71 -13.52 -11.48
C ARG A 256 -10.96 -12.73 -10.43
N SER A 257 -11.45 -11.55 -10.10
CA SER A 257 -10.83 -10.72 -9.07
C SER A 257 -11.78 -9.61 -8.60
N GLY A 258 -11.50 -9.01 -7.46
CA GLY A 258 -12.25 -7.85 -6.97
C GLY A 258 -12.23 -6.67 -7.96
N ARG A 259 -11.11 -6.48 -8.68
CA ARG A 259 -11.00 -5.47 -9.75
C ARG A 259 -11.98 -5.76 -10.89
N VAL A 260 -12.03 -7.00 -11.36
CA VAL A 260 -12.95 -7.40 -12.46
C VAL A 260 -14.41 -7.27 -12.02
N ALA A 261 -14.74 -7.63 -10.77
CA ALA A 261 -16.07 -7.43 -10.20
C ALA A 261 -16.48 -5.97 -10.18
N LYS A 262 -15.60 -5.07 -9.69
CA LYS A 262 -15.86 -3.63 -9.67
C LYS A 262 -16.05 -3.06 -11.07
N GLN A 263 -15.20 -3.45 -12.02
CA GLN A 263 -15.31 -3.03 -13.43
C GLN A 263 -16.64 -3.48 -14.07
N PHE A 264 -17.09 -4.70 -13.77
CA PHE A 264 -18.40 -5.19 -14.21
C PHE A 264 -19.53 -4.29 -13.70
N ILE A 265 -19.56 -3.99 -12.42
CA ILE A 265 -20.58 -3.14 -11.80
C ILE A 265 -20.57 -1.72 -12.40
N VAL A 266 -19.40 -1.11 -12.57
CA VAL A 266 -19.28 0.20 -13.23
C VAL A 266 -19.78 0.14 -14.68
N SER A 267 -19.52 -0.95 -15.41
CA SER A 267 -20.04 -1.15 -16.76
C SER A 267 -21.58 -1.29 -16.80
N LEU A 268 -22.20 -1.89 -15.78
CA LEU A 268 -23.65 -1.94 -15.67
C LEU A 268 -24.24 -0.55 -15.44
N LEU A 269 -23.68 0.23 -14.51
CA LEU A 269 -24.13 1.58 -14.21
C LEU A 269 -24.04 2.52 -15.42
N SER A 270 -23.01 2.40 -16.24
CA SER A 270 -22.86 3.21 -17.44
C SER A 270 -23.90 2.89 -18.54
N ARG A 271 -24.58 1.74 -18.46
CA ARG A 271 -25.64 1.31 -19.40
C ARG A 271 -27.05 1.53 -18.87
N CYS A 272 -27.20 1.72 -17.57
CA CYS A 272 -28.47 2.14 -16.95
C CYS A 272 -28.55 3.65 -17.03
N LYS A 273 -29.17 4.16 -18.13
CA LYS A 273 -29.64 5.53 -18.28
C LYS A 273 -31.13 5.55 -18.13
#